data_3ef98e172f66668e35537552b6b186b1
#
_entry.id   3ef98e172f66668e35537552b6b186b1
#
_cell.length_a   1.000
_cell.length_b   1.000
_cell.length_c   1.000
_cell.angle_alpha   90.00
_cell.angle_beta   90.00
_cell.angle_gamma   90.00
#
_symmetry.space_group_name_H-M   'P 1'
#
loop_
_entity.id
_entity.type
_entity.pdbx_description
1 polymer ?
#
loop_
_entity_poly.entity_id
_entity_poly.type
_entity_poly.pdbx_seq_one_letter_code
_entity_poly.pdbx_strand_id
1 'polypeptide(L)' 'MKAKVGDRIELVSMRDDPDPIQSGTRGTVDFVNDNPVLGFVQYGVRWDNGRTLMVCVPPDEFKVLEQAG' A
#
# COMPACT_ATOMS: atom_id res chain seq x y z
N MET A 1 5.81 7.66 6.10
CA MET A 1 6.19 6.24 5.97
C MET A 1 6.32 5.91 4.50
N LYS A 2 7.43 5.36 4.09
CA LYS A 2 7.69 5.07 2.69
C LYS A 2 8.06 3.61 2.49
N ALA A 3 7.54 3.04 1.42
CA ALA A 3 7.90 1.70 0.98
C ALA A 3 8.52 1.79 -0.41
N LYS A 4 9.16 0.72 -0.82
CA LYS A 4 9.75 0.62 -2.16
C LYS A 4 9.26 -0.66 -2.82
N VAL A 5 9.45 -0.74 -4.12
CA VAL A 5 9.10 -1.95 -4.88
C VAL A 5 9.79 -3.16 -4.26
N GLY A 6 9.01 -4.21 -4.03
CA GLY A 6 9.48 -5.44 -3.40
C GLY A 6 9.20 -5.52 -1.91
N ASP A 7 8.86 -4.41 -1.26
CA ASP A 7 8.56 -4.43 0.17
C ASP A 7 7.25 -5.16 0.45
N ARG A 8 7.24 -5.91 1.54
CA ARG A 8 6.02 -6.50 2.08
C ARG A 8 5.38 -5.49 3.02
N ILE A 9 4.09 -5.31 2.87
CA ILE A 9 3.33 -4.36 3.69
C ILE A 9 2.07 -5.01 4.23
N GLU A 10 1.54 -4.41 5.28
CA GLU A 10 0.25 -4.79 5.85
C GLU A 10 -0.62 -3.56 5.93
N LEU A 11 -1.82 -3.64 5.40
CA LEU A 11 -2.75 -2.52 5.42
C LEU A 11 -3.24 -2.23 6.82
N VAL A 12 -3.15 -0.97 7.22
CA VAL A 12 -3.72 -0.50 8.49
C VAL A 12 -5.13 0.04 8.27
N SER A 13 -5.29 0.95 7.32
CA SER A 13 -6.61 1.45 6.97
C SER A 13 -6.63 1.95 5.53
N MET A 14 -7.76 1.78 4.88
CA MET A 14 -8.00 2.29 3.53
C MET A 14 -9.29 3.08 3.55
N ARG A 15 -9.23 4.32 3.05
CA ARG A 15 -10.36 5.24 3.08
C ARG A 15 -10.74 5.63 1.64
N ASP A 16 -11.94 6.16 1.51
CA ASP A 16 -12.44 6.73 0.25
C ASP A 16 -12.51 5.73 -0.91
N ASP A 17 -12.57 4.46 -0.60
CA ASP A 17 -12.74 3.41 -1.61
C ASP A 17 -14.06 2.67 -1.34
N PRO A 18 -14.91 2.50 -2.35
CA PRO A 18 -16.19 1.81 -2.16
C PRO A 18 -16.04 0.32 -1.84
N ASP A 19 -14.88 -0.26 -2.16
CA ASP A 19 -14.60 -1.67 -1.87
C ASP A 19 -13.16 -1.81 -1.37
N PRO A 20 -12.89 -1.33 -0.14
CA PRO A 20 -11.52 -1.26 0.35
C PRO A 20 -10.97 -2.65 0.68
N ILE A 21 -9.64 -2.71 0.65
CA ILE A 21 -8.91 -3.86 1.19
C ILE A 21 -9.11 -3.88 2.70
N GLN A 22 -9.31 -5.05 3.27
CA GLN A 22 -9.48 -5.20 4.70
C GLN A 22 -8.19 -4.90 5.45
N SER A 23 -8.31 -4.22 6.60
CA SER A 23 -7.18 -4.02 7.50
C SER A 23 -6.57 -5.36 7.90
N GLY A 24 -5.25 -5.41 7.94
CA GLY A 24 -4.51 -6.63 8.22
C GLY A 24 -4.14 -7.45 6.99
N THR A 25 -4.68 -7.10 5.83
CA THR A 25 -4.31 -7.77 4.58
C THR A 25 -2.88 -7.40 4.23
N ARG A 26 -2.10 -8.38 3.83
CA ARG A 26 -0.70 -8.19 3.43
C ARG A 26 -0.57 -8.23 1.93
N GLY A 27 0.47 -7.59 1.44
CA GLY A 27 0.75 -7.56 0.03
C GLY A 27 2.19 -7.15 -0.26
N THR A 28 2.52 -7.13 -1.54
CA THR A 28 3.85 -6.74 -2.01
C THR A 28 3.73 -5.51 -2.88
N VAL A 29 4.55 -4.50 -2.61
CA VAL A 29 4.60 -3.28 -3.42
C VAL A 29 5.25 -3.61 -4.75
N ASP A 30 4.57 -3.29 -5.85
CA ASP A 30 5.11 -3.49 -7.20
C ASP A 30 5.28 -2.19 -7.98
N PHE A 31 4.85 -1.08 -7.43
CA PHE A 31 4.92 0.21 -8.10
C PHE A 31 4.90 1.33 -7.06
N VAL A 32 5.68 2.38 -7.29
CA VAL A 32 5.68 3.57 -6.44
C VAL A 32 5.67 4.81 -7.32
N ASN A 33 4.74 5.71 -7.06
CA ASN A 33 4.69 7.03 -7.70
C ASN A 33 4.72 8.09 -6.61
N ASP A 34 5.91 8.62 -6.36
CA ASP A 34 6.16 9.66 -5.36
C ASP A 34 6.30 11.00 -6.07
N ASN A 35 5.17 11.55 -6.52
CA ASN A 35 5.15 12.84 -7.21
C ASN A 35 4.65 13.92 -6.24
N PRO A 36 5.50 14.88 -5.84
CA PRO A 36 5.12 15.90 -4.86
C PRO A 36 3.95 16.76 -5.30
N VAL A 37 3.70 16.88 -6.60
CA VAL A 37 2.56 17.64 -7.11
C VAL A 37 1.22 17.03 -6.70
N LEU A 38 1.17 15.72 -6.51
CA LEU A 38 -0.06 15.02 -6.16
C LEU A 38 -0.48 15.22 -4.71
N GLY A 39 0.44 15.56 -3.83
CA GLY A 39 0.17 15.70 -2.41
C GLY A 39 0.03 14.35 -1.67
N PHE A 40 0.29 13.24 -2.34
CA PHE A 40 0.28 11.91 -1.76
C PHE A 40 1.21 11.00 -2.55
N VAL A 41 1.56 9.87 -1.95
CA VAL A 41 2.38 8.85 -2.63
C VAL A 41 1.47 7.70 -3.01
N GLN A 42 1.53 7.28 -4.27
CA GLN A 42 0.78 6.11 -4.75
C GLN A 42 1.65 4.88 -4.72
N TYR A 43 1.08 3.80 -4.17
CA TYR A 43 1.74 2.50 -4.16
C TYR A 43 0.86 1.50 -4.87
N GLY A 44 1.39 0.85 -5.90
CA GLY A 44 0.75 -0.31 -6.48
C GLY A 44 1.08 -1.52 -5.63
N VAL A 45 0.07 -2.29 -5.26
CA VAL A 45 0.24 -3.41 -4.36
C VAL A 45 -0.46 -4.64 -4.91
N ARG A 46 0.24 -5.75 -4.88
CA ARG A 46 -0.34 -7.07 -5.11
C ARG A 46 -0.73 -7.64 -3.75
N TRP A 47 -2.01 -7.59 -3.47
CA TRP A 47 -2.52 -8.08 -2.21
C TRP A 47 -2.58 -9.61 -2.21
N ASP A 48 -2.29 -10.22 -1.08
CA ASP A 48 -2.23 -11.69 -0.97
C ASP A 48 -3.61 -12.34 -1.17
N ASN A 49 -4.68 -11.55 -1.09
CA ASN A 49 -6.04 -12.03 -1.37
C ASN A 49 -6.38 -12.07 -2.87
N GLY A 50 -5.41 -11.81 -3.74
CA GLY A 50 -5.59 -11.84 -5.18
C GLY A 50 -6.02 -10.51 -5.79
N ARG A 51 -6.29 -9.49 -5.00
CA ARG A 51 -6.66 -8.17 -5.51
C ARG A 51 -5.42 -7.35 -5.85
N THR A 52 -5.60 -6.42 -6.79
CA THR A 52 -4.60 -5.41 -7.11
C THR A 52 -5.29 -4.06 -6.97
N LEU A 53 -4.95 -3.32 -5.92
CA LEU A 53 -5.56 -2.04 -5.63
C LEU A 53 -4.47 -1.12 -5.10
N MET A 54 -4.42 0.10 -5.64
CA MET A 54 -3.42 1.07 -5.23
C MET A 54 -3.74 1.64 -3.86
N VAL A 55 -2.68 1.97 -3.13
CA VAL A 55 -2.77 2.65 -1.84
C VAL A 55 -2.23 4.06 -2.03
N CYS A 56 -2.99 5.05 -1.61
CA CYS A 56 -2.59 6.46 -1.69
C CYS A 56 -2.38 6.99 -0.27
N VAL A 57 -1.18 7.36 0.06
CA VAL A 57 -0.81 7.82 1.40
C VAL A 57 -0.46 9.29 1.39
N PRO A 58 -1.18 10.15 2.13
CA PRO A 58 -2.46 9.89 2.77
C PRO A 58 -3.61 9.83 1.77
N PRO A 59 -4.83 9.40 2.12
CA PRO A 59 -5.30 9.10 3.48
C PRO A 59 -5.12 7.64 3.93
N ASP A 60 -4.76 6.75 3.00
CA ASP A 60 -4.58 5.35 3.36
C ASP A 60 -3.34 5.18 4.23
N GLU A 61 -3.33 4.12 5.04
CA GLU A 61 -2.23 3.83 5.93
C GLU A 61 -1.83 2.36 5.84
N PHE A 62 -0.54 2.12 5.83
CA PHE A 62 -0.01 0.77 5.91
C PHE A 62 1.28 0.78 6.73
N LYS A 63 1.74 -0.39 7.10
CA LYS A 63 3.05 -0.54 7.73
C LYS A 63 3.93 -1.47 6.89
N VAL A 64 5.21 -1.18 6.84
CA VAL A 64 6.18 -2.02 6.17
C VAL A 64 6.55 -3.16 7.10
N LEU A 65 6.50 -4.38 6.58
CA LEU A 65 6.85 -5.56 7.36
C LEU A 65 8.35 -5.81 7.26
N GLU A 66 8.94 -6.20 8.38
CA GLU A 66 10.34 -6.58 8.40
C GLU A 66 10.50 -7.88 7.62
N GLN A 67 11.43 -7.87 6.69
CA GLN A 67 11.69 -9.05 5.88
C GLN A 67 12.82 -9.86 6.50
N ALA A 68 12.56 -11.14 6.64
CA ALA A 68 13.59 -12.06 7.12
C ALA A 68 14.61 -12.30 6.01
N GLY A 69 15.82 -12.06 6.28
CA GLY A 69 16.90 -12.44 5.38
C GLY A 69 17.57 -11.54 4.57
#